data_88e21d05570cc5dd0a916720285a9b1a
#
_entry.id   88e21d05570cc5dd0a916720285a9b1a
#
_cell.length_a   1.000
_cell.length_b   1.000
_cell.length_c   1.000
_cell.angle_alpha   90.00
_cell.angle_beta   90.00
_cell.angle_gamma   90.00
#
_symmetry.space_group_name_H-M   'P 1'
#
loop_
_entity.id
_entity.type
_entity.pdbx_description
1 polymer ?
#
loop_
_entity_poly.entity_id
_entity_poly.type
_entity_poly.pdbx_seq_one_letter_code
_entity_poly.pdbx_strand_id
1 'polypeptide(L)'
;MMNIYGFGNALIDVEFLITDEELKGTGIPKGGMKNISSEEKDHFLNKFREKEISRTAGGSIANSLSAAASHGAKSSFSCSVGADTDGEKFLGSIKDLEIFSVNSSRPTGVCIVFITPDGERTMASSLEANLDLSPKCLSINSLKNSDVLLLDTFSLGTENGFNTVKESIEIAMTNKVEVCYGISDASLISLNFDKISWILSQDISYIYGNEDEVSELKNKFTLKDEKIITTLGAEGASISIGNIKVNAKAISPVSTNGAGDALVGVFMALKEKNSHQDALQIAVDYATEVCKISGPRIKNAT
;
A
#
# COMPACT_ATOMS: atom_id res chain seq x y z
N MET A 1 7.80 -20.55 8.51
CA MET A 1 7.59 -19.08 8.72
C MET A 1 7.79 -18.46 7.37
N MET A 2 6.83 -17.63 6.90
CA MET A 2 6.98 -16.93 5.61
C MET A 2 7.97 -15.79 5.76
N ASN A 3 8.87 -15.63 4.79
CA ASN A 3 9.73 -14.47 4.64
C ASN A 3 9.14 -13.60 3.54
N ILE A 4 8.72 -12.38 3.87
CA ILE A 4 8.06 -11.48 2.93
C ILE A 4 8.91 -10.23 2.77
N TYR A 5 9.26 -9.92 1.54
CA TYR A 5 10.01 -8.73 1.20
C TYR A 5 9.13 -7.76 0.41
N GLY A 6 9.28 -6.48 0.64
CA GLY A 6 8.66 -5.46 -0.16
C GLY A 6 9.48 -4.17 -0.18
N PHE A 7 9.21 -3.32 -1.14
CA PHE A 7 9.70 -1.96 -1.15
C PHE A 7 8.58 -1.03 -1.61
N GLY A 8 8.66 0.22 -1.25
CA GLY A 8 7.61 1.17 -1.62
C GLY A 8 7.79 2.52 -0.98
N ASN A 9 6.77 3.34 -1.14
CA ASN A 9 6.76 4.70 -0.64
C ASN A 9 6.66 4.74 0.89
N ALA A 10 7.56 5.51 1.51
CA ALA A 10 7.52 5.89 2.91
C ALA A 10 6.78 7.24 3.01
N LEU A 11 5.57 7.24 3.55
CA LEU A 11 4.71 8.43 3.62
C LEU A 11 4.22 8.67 5.04
N ILE A 12 4.01 9.94 5.37
CA ILE A 12 3.22 10.35 6.53
C ILE A 12 1.85 10.79 6.02
N ASP A 13 0.81 10.13 6.48
CA ASP A 13 -0.58 10.51 6.20
C ASP A 13 -0.99 11.63 7.17
N VAL A 14 -1.42 12.77 6.64
CA VAL A 14 -1.89 13.92 7.40
C VAL A 14 -3.35 14.16 7.05
N GLU A 15 -4.24 13.92 8.01
CA GLU A 15 -5.69 14.01 7.80
C GLU A 15 -6.24 15.36 8.26
N PHE A 16 -7.05 15.98 7.40
CA PHE A 16 -7.74 17.24 7.68
C PHE A 16 -9.24 17.11 7.52
N LEU A 17 -10.02 17.58 8.50
CA LEU A 17 -11.46 17.76 8.33
C LEU A 17 -11.73 19.09 7.66
N ILE A 18 -12.25 19.08 6.43
CA ILE A 18 -12.54 20.27 5.64
C ILE A 18 -13.95 20.24 5.07
N THR A 19 -14.48 21.40 4.68
CA THR A 19 -15.76 21.49 3.99
C THR A 19 -15.63 21.14 2.50
N ASP A 20 -16.75 20.84 1.84
CA ASP A 20 -16.79 20.63 0.39
C ASP A 20 -16.35 21.87 -0.40
N GLU A 21 -16.62 23.08 0.12
CA GLU A 21 -16.19 24.33 -0.48
C GLU A 21 -14.66 24.50 -0.39
N GLU A 22 -14.07 24.18 0.75
CA GLU A 22 -12.62 24.19 0.94
C GLU A 22 -11.92 23.17 0.05
N LEU A 23 -12.52 21.96 -0.08
CA LEU A 23 -12.00 20.95 -0.99
C LEU A 23 -12.03 21.43 -2.44
N LYS A 24 -13.13 22.04 -2.92
CA LYS A 24 -13.17 22.67 -4.24
C LYS A 24 -12.04 23.67 -4.45
N GLY A 25 -11.71 24.44 -3.40
CA GLY A 25 -10.61 25.41 -3.42
C GLY A 25 -9.21 24.79 -3.54
N THR A 26 -9.05 23.47 -3.41
CA THR A 26 -7.78 22.76 -3.66
C THR A 26 -7.57 22.39 -5.12
N GLY A 27 -8.62 22.39 -5.93
CA GLY A 27 -8.59 21.95 -7.33
C GLY A 27 -8.44 20.43 -7.51
N ILE A 28 -8.61 19.65 -6.43
CA ILE A 28 -8.54 18.18 -6.48
C ILE A 28 -9.98 17.64 -6.53
N PRO A 29 -10.33 16.76 -7.48
CA PRO A 29 -11.65 16.14 -7.55
C PRO A 29 -11.94 15.33 -6.28
N LYS A 30 -13.16 15.47 -5.73
CA LYS A 30 -13.61 14.75 -4.55
C LYS A 30 -13.55 13.23 -4.80
N GLY A 31 -13.03 12.50 -3.81
CA GLY A 31 -12.82 11.05 -3.88
C GLY A 31 -11.60 10.63 -4.72
N GLY A 32 -10.88 11.61 -5.32
CA GLY A 32 -9.74 11.34 -6.17
C GLY A 32 -8.39 11.39 -5.43
N MET A 33 -7.35 10.99 -6.16
CA MET A 33 -5.96 11.12 -5.74
C MET A 33 -5.18 11.97 -6.73
N LYS A 34 -4.30 12.86 -6.24
CA LYS A 34 -3.41 13.70 -7.07
C LYS A 34 -2.00 13.70 -6.48
N ASN A 35 -0.99 13.52 -7.34
CA ASN A 35 0.38 13.87 -6.96
C ASN A 35 0.55 15.39 -7.03
N ILE A 36 1.11 15.97 -5.97
CA ILE A 36 1.31 17.40 -5.80
C ILE A 36 2.79 17.74 -5.63
N SER A 37 3.16 18.97 -5.94
CA SER A 37 4.52 19.48 -5.72
C SER A 37 4.80 19.72 -4.23
N SER A 38 6.08 19.91 -3.89
CA SER A 38 6.50 20.31 -2.52
C SER A 38 5.85 21.63 -2.10
N GLU A 39 5.74 22.60 -3.03
CA GLU A 39 5.12 23.90 -2.78
C GLU A 39 3.60 23.77 -2.52
N GLU A 40 2.89 22.95 -3.30
CA GLU A 40 1.47 22.67 -3.08
C GLU A 40 1.26 21.97 -1.72
N LYS A 41 2.12 21.01 -1.38
CA LYS A 41 2.11 20.32 -0.07
C LYS A 41 2.25 21.34 1.07
N ASP A 42 3.29 22.17 1.04
CA ASP A 42 3.55 23.17 2.09
C ASP A 42 2.41 24.19 2.18
N HIS A 43 1.84 24.59 1.05
CA HIS A 43 0.65 25.43 1.00
C HIS A 43 -0.54 24.79 1.72
N PHE A 44 -0.86 23.54 1.42
CA PHE A 44 -2.01 22.86 2.04
C PHE A 44 -1.78 22.58 3.53
N LEU A 45 -0.59 22.13 3.93
CA LEU A 45 -0.25 21.91 5.33
C LEU A 45 -0.41 23.21 6.15
N ASN A 46 0.02 24.35 5.61
CA ASN A 46 -0.12 25.63 6.28
C ASN A 46 -1.57 26.12 6.28
N LYS A 47 -2.27 26.04 5.15
CA LYS A 47 -3.66 26.49 4.99
C LYS A 47 -4.62 25.79 5.93
N PHE A 48 -4.45 24.47 6.11
CA PHE A 48 -5.38 23.65 6.89
C PHE A 48 -4.84 23.24 8.28
N ARG A 49 -3.75 23.85 8.73
CA ARG A 49 -3.03 23.51 9.98
C ARG A 49 -3.96 23.32 11.19
N GLU A 50 -4.92 24.23 11.37
CA GLU A 50 -5.86 24.20 12.51
C GLU A 50 -6.94 23.11 12.38
N LYS A 51 -6.99 22.41 11.25
CA LYS A 51 -7.95 21.34 10.93
C LYS A 51 -7.31 19.96 10.88
N GLU A 52 -6.02 19.85 11.23
CA GLU A 52 -5.32 18.57 11.32
C GLU A 52 -5.91 17.75 12.47
N ILE A 53 -6.38 16.55 12.14
CA ILE A 53 -6.97 15.62 13.12
C ILE A 53 -6.09 14.39 13.36
N SER A 54 -5.20 14.08 12.42
CA SER A 54 -4.34 12.91 12.50
C SER A 54 -3.07 13.13 11.69
N ARG A 55 -1.97 12.56 12.19
CA ARG A 55 -0.69 12.46 11.49
C ARG A 55 -0.07 11.11 11.81
N THR A 56 -0.13 10.17 10.86
CA THR A 56 0.29 8.78 11.06
C THR A 56 1.22 8.32 9.94
N ALA A 57 2.06 7.34 10.22
CA ALA A 57 2.85 6.70 9.18
C ALA A 57 1.97 5.80 8.32
N GLY A 58 2.01 6.00 7.01
CA GLY A 58 1.28 5.28 5.97
C GLY A 58 2.20 4.40 5.11
N GLY A 59 1.88 4.30 3.82
CA GLY A 59 2.59 3.50 2.83
C GLY A 59 2.04 2.07 2.71
N SER A 60 1.44 1.76 1.55
CA SER A 60 0.70 0.52 1.29
C SER A 60 1.52 -0.73 1.59
N ILE A 61 2.72 -0.87 0.99
CA ILE A 61 3.58 -2.04 1.23
C ILE A 61 4.02 -2.14 2.70
N ALA A 62 4.33 -1.02 3.35
CA ALA A 62 4.71 -1.03 4.76
C ALA A 62 3.53 -1.46 5.65
N ASN A 63 2.29 -1.08 5.30
CA ASN A 63 1.07 -1.54 5.99
C ASN A 63 0.90 -3.05 5.85
N SER A 64 1.03 -3.58 4.62
CA SER A 64 0.93 -5.01 4.34
C SER A 64 1.98 -5.82 5.09
N LEU A 65 3.24 -5.38 5.08
CA LEU A 65 4.34 -6.05 5.77
C LEU A 65 4.18 -6.03 7.29
N SER A 66 3.68 -4.93 7.86
CA SER A 66 3.39 -4.85 9.30
C SER A 66 2.26 -5.82 9.71
N ALA A 67 1.21 -5.91 8.90
CA ALA A 67 0.14 -6.88 9.12
C ALA A 67 0.63 -8.33 8.98
N ALA A 68 1.50 -8.61 8.01
CA ALA A 68 2.14 -9.92 7.86
C ALA A 68 3.02 -10.27 9.07
N ALA A 69 3.81 -9.32 9.56
CA ALA A 69 4.67 -9.52 10.73
C ALA A 69 3.85 -9.83 12.00
N SER A 70 2.70 -9.15 12.20
CA SER A 70 1.80 -9.43 13.34
C SER A 70 1.18 -10.84 13.29
N HIS A 71 1.24 -11.53 12.13
CA HIS A 71 0.81 -12.91 11.94
C HIS A 71 1.97 -13.89 11.74
N GLY A 72 3.15 -13.50 12.23
CA GLY A 72 4.31 -14.39 12.36
C GLY A 72 5.11 -14.55 11.07
N ALA A 73 4.99 -13.67 10.08
CA ALA A 73 5.93 -13.60 8.97
C ALA A 73 7.20 -12.84 9.39
N LYS A 74 8.35 -13.22 8.84
CA LYS A 74 9.53 -12.36 8.84
C LYS A 74 9.42 -11.39 7.67
N SER A 75 9.20 -10.13 7.98
CA SER A 75 8.94 -9.10 6.97
C SER A 75 10.10 -8.13 6.85
N SER A 76 10.55 -7.87 5.63
CA SER A 76 11.64 -6.95 5.30
C SER A 76 11.16 -5.85 4.36
N PHE A 77 11.53 -4.61 4.62
CA PHE A 77 11.07 -3.44 3.87
C PHE A 77 12.21 -2.54 3.42
N SER A 78 12.23 -2.19 2.13
CA SER A 78 13.15 -1.19 1.56
C SER A 78 12.41 0.10 1.19
N CYS A 79 12.97 1.26 1.56
CA CYS A 79 12.38 2.55 1.28
C CYS A 79 13.43 3.68 1.20
N SER A 80 12.97 4.87 0.81
CA SER A 80 13.73 6.10 0.92
C SER A 80 13.00 7.08 1.83
N VAL A 81 13.68 7.68 2.80
CA VAL A 81 13.14 8.63 3.77
C VAL A 81 14.02 9.86 3.88
N GLY A 82 13.45 10.99 4.29
CA GLY A 82 14.21 12.17 4.67
C GLY A 82 14.90 12.01 6.01
N ALA A 83 15.98 12.75 6.23
CA ALA A 83 16.62 12.89 7.54
C ALA A 83 15.87 13.93 8.40
N ASP A 84 14.57 13.69 8.64
CA ASP A 84 13.67 14.59 9.33
C ASP A 84 12.77 13.85 10.35
N THR A 85 12.01 14.62 11.14
CA THR A 85 11.12 14.07 12.18
C THR A 85 10.05 13.13 11.62
N ASP A 86 9.54 13.38 10.39
CA ASP A 86 8.57 12.51 9.73
C ASP A 86 9.22 11.20 9.31
N GLY A 87 10.49 11.20 8.85
CA GLY A 87 11.26 9.98 8.58
C GLY A 87 11.52 9.15 9.84
N GLU A 88 11.93 9.79 10.93
CA GLU A 88 12.08 9.10 12.22
C GLU A 88 10.77 8.49 12.70
N LYS A 89 9.65 9.23 12.57
CA LYS A 89 8.31 8.76 12.92
C LYS A 89 7.89 7.57 12.06
N PHE A 90 8.14 7.64 10.75
CA PHE A 90 7.84 6.54 9.83
C PHE A 90 8.61 5.27 10.23
N LEU A 91 9.94 5.35 10.33
CA LEU A 91 10.78 4.20 10.69
C LEU A 91 10.43 3.65 12.08
N GLY A 92 10.14 4.52 13.05
CA GLY A 92 9.69 4.13 14.39
C GLY A 92 8.36 3.38 14.41
N SER A 93 7.50 3.60 13.40
CA SER A 93 6.19 2.95 13.30
C SER A 93 6.22 1.53 12.72
N ILE A 94 7.33 1.15 12.09
CA ILE A 94 7.53 -0.15 11.43
C ILE A 94 8.74 -0.91 12.01
N LYS A 95 9.10 -0.63 13.25
CA LYS A 95 10.25 -1.25 13.94
C LYS A 95 10.18 -2.78 14.04
N ASP A 96 9.01 -3.38 13.83
CA ASP A 96 8.81 -4.83 13.80
C ASP A 96 9.27 -5.46 12.47
N LEU A 97 9.64 -4.62 11.49
CA LEU A 97 10.19 -5.05 10.21
C LEU A 97 11.71 -4.98 10.20
N GLU A 98 12.34 -5.81 9.38
CA GLU A 98 13.74 -5.60 8.99
C GLU A 98 13.79 -4.48 7.95
N ILE A 99 14.35 -3.32 8.32
CA ILE A 99 14.25 -2.09 7.51
C ILE A 99 15.57 -1.82 6.80
N PHE A 100 15.50 -1.57 5.49
CA PHE A 100 16.59 -1.11 4.63
C PHE A 100 16.23 0.27 4.09
N SER A 101 16.52 1.32 4.84
CA SER A 101 16.23 2.70 4.44
C SER A 101 17.46 3.40 3.85
N VAL A 102 17.22 4.17 2.79
CA VAL A 102 18.20 5.11 2.25
C VAL A 102 17.77 6.52 2.65
N ASN A 103 18.71 7.28 3.21
CA ASN A 103 18.47 8.69 3.53
C ASN A 103 18.55 9.55 2.27
N SER A 104 17.45 10.23 1.98
CA SER A 104 17.37 11.25 0.94
C SER A 104 17.78 12.62 1.48
N SER A 105 18.26 13.49 0.59
CA SER A 105 18.41 14.93 0.89
C SER A 105 17.07 15.68 0.83
N ARG A 106 16.01 15.05 0.33
CA ARG A 106 14.63 15.56 0.31
C ARG A 106 13.93 15.22 1.62
N PRO A 107 12.90 15.99 2.03
CA PRO A 107 12.10 15.63 3.18
C PRO A 107 11.34 14.31 2.94
N THR A 108 10.85 13.70 4.01
CA THR A 108 9.99 12.51 3.94
C THR A 108 8.69 12.82 3.19
N GLY A 109 8.20 11.85 2.42
CA GLY A 109 6.98 11.99 1.66
C GLY A 109 5.73 12.17 2.55
N VAL A 110 4.75 12.91 2.06
CA VAL A 110 3.50 13.21 2.79
C VAL A 110 2.31 12.91 1.90
N CYS A 111 1.32 12.21 2.43
CA CYS A 111 0.00 12.08 1.85
C CYS A 111 -0.98 12.93 2.67
N ILE A 112 -1.48 14.00 2.09
CA ILE A 112 -2.54 14.82 2.67
C ILE A 112 -3.87 14.16 2.35
N VAL A 113 -4.68 13.89 3.38
CA VAL A 113 -6.01 13.29 3.26
C VAL A 113 -7.04 14.31 3.70
N PHE A 114 -7.78 14.84 2.75
CA PHE A 114 -8.93 15.71 3.01
C PHE A 114 -10.18 14.86 3.24
N ILE A 115 -10.82 15.05 4.40
CA ILE A 115 -12.04 14.35 4.78
C ILE A 115 -13.18 15.37 4.81
N THR A 116 -14.21 15.15 3.98
CA THR A 116 -15.42 15.99 3.93
C THR A 116 -16.49 15.49 4.91
N PRO A 117 -17.54 16.29 5.22
CA PRO A 117 -18.53 15.93 6.25
C PRO A 117 -19.31 14.64 6.00
N ASP A 118 -19.38 14.18 4.75
CA ASP A 118 -19.97 12.88 4.36
C ASP A 118 -19.00 11.70 4.55
N GLY A 119 -17.75 11.96 5.02
CA GLY A 119 -16.72 10.96 5.25
C GLY A 119 -15.90 10.61 4.01
N GLU A 120 -16.15 11.27 2.86
CA GLU A 120 -15.39 11.03 1.64
C GLU A 120 -13.95 11.53 1.79
N ARG A 121 -13.00 10.75 1.26
CA ARG A 121 -11.56 11.00 1.33
C ARG A 121 -11.01 11.41 -0.03
N THR A 122 -10.28 12.51 -0.05
CA THR A 122 -9.56 13.00 -1.22
C THR A 122 -8.09 13.13 -0.87
N MET A 123 -7.20 12.55 -1.67
CA MET A 123 -5.79 12.43 -1.37
C MET A 123 -4.93 13.33 -2.24
N ALA A 124 -3.92 13.94 -1.63
CA ALA A 124 -2.88 14.74 -2.29
C ALA A 124 -1.51 14.27 -1.81
N SER A 125 -0.75 13.57 -2.64
CA SER A 125 0.52 12.96 -2.26
C SER A 125 1.71 13.73 -2.82
N SER A 126 2.63 14.14 -1.95
CA SER A 126 3.95 14.65 -2.31
C SER A 126 5.00 13.58 -2.04
N LEU A 127 5.63 13.07 -3.10
CA LEU A 127 6.52 11.92 -3.02
C LEU A 127 7.84 12.23 -2.30
N GLU A 128 8.40 13.43 -2.50
CA GLU A 128 9.61 13.90 -1.82
C GLU A 128 10.77 12.88 -1.85
N ALA A 129 11.21 12.37 -0.68
CA ALA A 129 12.25 11.36 -0.57
C ALA A 129 11.98 10.09 -1.41
N ASN A 130 10.71 9.78 -1.66
CA ASN A 130 10.35 8.62 -2.50
C ASN A 130 10.74 8.79 -3.98
N LEU A 131 11.04 10.01 -4.44
CA LEU A 131 11.62 10.25 -5.77
C LEU A 131 13.02 9.64 -5.91
N ASP A 132 13.71 9.39 -4.81
CA ASP A 132 15.04 8.78 -4.77
C ASP A 132 14.98 7.25 -4.59
N LEU A 133 13.75 6.67 -4.48
CA LEU A 133 13.56 5.23 -4.50
C LEU A 133 14.12 4.66 -5.81
N SER A 134 15.13 3.81 -5.69
CA SER A 134 15.88 3.28 -6.83
C SER A 134 16.36 1.86 -6.53
N PRO A 135 16.86 1.10 -7.51
CA PRO A 135 17.40 -0.25 -7.29
C PRO A 135 18.45 -0.34 -6.17
N LYS A 136 19.16 0.76 -5.91
CA LYS A 136 20.15 0.83 -4.83
C LYS A 136 19.54 0.73 -3.43
N CYS A 137 18.24 0.96 -3.30
CA CYS A 137 17.51 0.82 -2.04
C CYS A 137 17.20 -0.65 -1.73
N LEU A 138 17.26 -1.56 -2.72
CA LEU A 138 16.92 -2.96 -2.53
C LEU A 138 17.95 -3.69 -1.66
N SER A 139 17.49 -4.42 -0.67
CA SER A 139 18.29 -5.45 -0.01
C SER A 139 18.25 -6.73 -0.83
N ILE A 140 19.20 -6.87 -1.75
CA ILE A 140 19.26 -8.02 -2.66
C ILE A 140 19.30 -9.35 -1.90
N ASN A 141 20.01 -9.41 -0.78
CA ASN A 141 20.11 -10.62 0.01
C ASN A 141 18.75 -10.98 0.67
N SER A 142 18.05 -10.02 1.25
CA SER A 142 16.74 -10.26 1.85
C SER A 142 15.70 -10.65 0.79
N LEU A 143 15.71 -9.99 -0.38
CA LEU A 143 14.83 -10.32 -1.49
C LEU A 143 15.06 -11.75 -2.01
N LYS A 144 16.32 -12.14 -2.27
CA LYS A 144 16.64 -13.50 -2.76
C LYS A 144 16.23 -14.62 -1.81
N ASN A 145 16.19 -14.35 -0.50
CA ASN A 145 15.86 -15.32 0.54
C ASN A 145 14.41 -15.18 1.04
N SER A 146 13.58 -14.37 0.36
CA SER A 146 12.16 -14.28 0.67
C SER A 146 11.33 -15.33 -0.07
N ASP A 147 10.13 -15.59 0.45
CA ASP A 147 9.15 -16.47 -0.20
C ASP A 147 8.21 -15.65 -1.10
N VAL A 148 7.97 -14.36 -0.72
CA VAL A 148 7.08 -13.44 -1.44
C VAL A 148 7.71 -12.07 -1.56
N LEU A 149 7.60 -11.47 -2.75
CA LEU A 149 7.86 -10.06 -3.05
C LEU A 149 6.52 -9.33 -3.18
N LEU A 150 6.28 -8.31 -2.35
CA LEU A 150 5.12 -7.41 -2.45
C LEU A 150 5.49 -6.15 -3.24
N LEU A 151 4.67 -5.82 -4.23
CA LEU A 151 4.80 -4.65 -5.11
C LEU A 151 3.47 -3.91 -5.20
N ASP A 152 3.53 -2.62 -5.54
CA ASP A 152 2.35 -1.81 -5.78
C ASP A 152 2.50 -0.86 -6.99
N THR A 153 1.37 -0.37 -7.51
CA THR A 153 1.36 0.59 -8.62
C THR A 153 1.91 1.96 -8.20
N PHE A 154 1.85 2.33 -6.92
CA PHE A 154 2.39 3.60 -6.45
C PHE A 154 3.89 3.72 -6.70
N SER A 155 4.61 2.61 -6.70
CA SER A 155 6.05 2.56 -7.02
C SER A 155 6.36 2.89 -8.49
N LEU A 156 5.37 2.87 -9.39
CA LEU A 156 5.53 3.17 -10.82
C LEU A 156 5.54 4.67 -11.14
N GLY A 157 5.26 5.53 -10.16
CA GLY A 157 5.13 6.98 -10.35
C GLY A 157 6.39 7.70 -10.83
N THR A 158 7.55 7.06 -10.77
CA THR A 158 8.85 7.57 -11.26
C THR A 158 9.54 6.54 -12.15
N GLU A 159 10.49 6.99 -12.97
CA GLU A 159 11.32 6.07 -13.78
C GLU A 159 12.24 5.20 -12.90
N ASN A 160 12.80 5.79 -11.85
CA ASN A 160 13.61 5.06 -10.88
C ASN A 160 12.77 3.99 -10.15
N GLY A 161 11.55 4.32 -9.75
CA GLY A 161 10.63 3.37 -9.14
C GLY A 161 10.31 2.20 -10.06
N PHE A 162 10.00 2.48 -11.34
CA PHE A 162 9.78 1.42 -12.33
C PHE A 162 11.03 0.55 -12.56
N ASN A 163 12.23 1.15 -12.62
CA ASN A 163 13.47 0.39 -12.71
C ASN A 163 13.68 -0.50 -11.48
N THR A 164 13.29 -0.02 -10.30
CA THR A 164 13.32 -0.82 -9.06
C THR A 164 12.36 -2.01 -9.13
N VAL A 165 11.14 -1.79 -9.64
CA VAL A 165 10.17 -2.86 -9.89
C VAL A 165 10.74 -3.90 -10.85
N LYS A 166 11.31 -3.48 -11.97
CA LYS A 166 11.91 -4.40 -12.96
C LYS A 166 13.01 -5.26 -12.34
N GLU A 167 13.99 -4.65 -11.70
CA GLU A 167 15.11 -5.37 -11.08
C GLU A 167 14.63 -6.32 -9.98
N SER A 168 13.67 -5.89 -9.16
CA SER A 168 13.13 -6.74 -8.09
C SER A 168 12.38 -7.97 -8.62
N ILE A 169 11.60 -7.83 -9.70
CA ILE A 169 10.91 -8.94 -10.35
C ILE A 169 11.93 -9.90 -10.98
N GLU A 170 12.95 -9.41 -11.68
CA GLU A 170 14.00 -10.25 -12.26
C GLU A 170 14.75 -11.07 -11.20
N ILE A 171 15.07 -10.45 -10.06
CA ILE A 171 15.68 -11.14 -8.92
C ILE A 171 14.71 -12.18 -8.34
N ALA A 172 13.45 -11.83 -8.15
CA ALA A 172 12.43 -12.71 -7.61
C ALA A 172 12.25 -13.96 -8.50
N MET A 173 12.08 -13.78 -9.80
CA MET A 173 11.94 -14.88 -10.77
C MET A 173 13.14 -15.81 -10.78
N THR A 174 14.37 -15.25 -10.78
CA THR A 174 15.61 -16.02 -10.78
C THR A 174 15.74 -16.88 -9.52
N ASN A 175 15.19 -16.42 -8.37
CA ASN A 175 15.29 -17.09 -7.08
C ASN A 175 14.00 -17.81 -6.67
N LYS A 176 13.00 -17.92 -7.57
CA LYS A 176 11.69 -18.57 -7.32
C LYS A 176 10.90 -17.92 -6.18
N VAL A 177 11.04 -16.62 -6.00
CA VAL A 177 10.24 -15.81 -5.08
C VAL A 177 8.92 -15.48 -5.75
N GLU A 178 7.80 -15.75 -5.11
CA GLU A 178 6.48 -15.40 -5.63
C GLU A 178 6.31 -13.88 -5.67
N VAL A 179 5.73 -13.37 -6.75
CA VAL A 179 5.44 -11.94 -6.89
C VAL A 179 3.96 -11.68 -6.64
N CYS A 180 3.66 -10.79 -5.69
CA CYS A 180 2.32 -10.31 -5.39
C CYS A 180 2.22 -8.83 -5.73
N TYR A 181 1.36 -8.49 -6.69
CA TYR A 181 1.22 -7.13 -7.23
C TYR A 181 -0.10 -6.48 -6.84
N GLY A 182 -0.03 -5.31 -6.22
CA GLY A 182 -1.16 -4.48 -5.83
C GLY A 182 -1.52 -3.44 -6.90
N ILE A 183 -2.79 -3.38 -7.25
CA ILE A 183 -3.31 -2.42 -8.24
C ILE A 183 -3.31 -1.00 -7.67
N SER A 184 -3.64 -0.86 -6.39
CA SER A 184 -3.57 0.35 -5.55
C SER A 184 -4.58 1.45 -5.85
N ASP A 185 -4.82 1.79 -7.12
CA ASP A 185 -5.77 2.84 -7.55
C ASP A 185 -6.11 2.65 -9.03
N ALA A 186 -7.40 2.56 -9.33
CA ALA A 186 -7.90 2.35 -10.69
C ALA A 186 -7.46 3.45 -11.66
N SER A 187 -7.35 4.71 -11.19
CA SER A 187 -6.94 5.84 -12.03
C SER A 187 -5.49 5.74 -12.51
N LEU A 188 -4.63 5.05 -11.76
CA LEU A 188 -3.22 4.86 -12.10
C LEU A 188 -3.00 3.82 -13.21
N ILE A 189 -4.00 2.97 -13.50
CA ILE A 189 -3.88 1.91 -14.50
C ILE A 189 -3.63 2.51 -15.89
N SER A 190 -4.44 3.47 -16.31
CA SER A 190 -4.27 4.11 -17.61
C SER A 190 -3.00 4.97 -17.69
N LEU A 191 -2.60 5.61 -16.59
CA LEU A 191 -1.39 6.43 -16.51
C LEU A 191 -0.10 5.59 -16.62
N ASN A 192 -0.15 4.34 -16.17
CA ASN A 192 1.00 3.43 -16.16
C ASN A 192 0.82 2.23 -17.09
N PHE A 193 0.00 2.36 -18.16
CA PHE A 193 -0.41 1.25 -19.02
C PHE A 193 0.77 0.39 -19.49
N ASP A 194 1.80 0.99 -20.07
CA ASP A 194 2.97 0.25 -20.59
C ASP A 194 3.76 -0.45 -19.47
N LYS A 195 3.91 0.22 -18.32
CA LYS A 195 4.60 -0.33 -17.16
C LYS A 195 3.86 -1.52 -16.56
N ILE A 196 2.54 -1.40 -16.43
CA ILE A 196 1.66 -2.48 -15.94
C ILE A 196 1.61 -3.62 -16.96
N SER A 197 1.55 -3.32 -18.27
CA SER A 197 1.63 -4.33 -19.33
C SER A 197 2.90 -5.16 -19.23
N TRP A 198 4.04 -4.50 -18.96
CA TRP A 198 5.30 -5.19 -18.75
C TRP A 198 5.25 -6.07 -17.48
N ILE A 199 4.71 -5.58 -16.35
CA ILE A 199 4.57 -6.38 -15.11
C ILE A 199 3.71 -7.63 -15.38
N LEU A 200 2.54 -7.46 -16.01
CA LEU A 200 1.61 -8.55 -16.28
C LEU A 200 2.13 -9.55 -17.32
N SER A 201 3.15 -9.19 -18.11
CA SER A 201 3.85 -10.13 -18.98
C SER A 201 4.81 -11.06 -18.22
N GLN A 202 5.14 -10.74 -16.97
CA GLN A 202 5.97 -11.56 -16.10
C GLN A 202 5.10 -12.64 -15.39
N ASP A 203 5.74 -13.60 -14.71
CA ASP A 203 5.03 -14.64 -13.94
C ASP A 203 4.60 -14.09 -12.57
N ILE A 204 3.50 -13.30 -12.55
CA ILE A 204 2.94 -12.73 -11.33
C ILE A 204 2.11 -13.80 -10.61
N SER A 205 2.48 -14.09 -9.37
CA SER A 205 1.84 -15.14 -8.57
C SER A 205 0.46 -14.73 -8.06
N TYR A 206 0.32 -13.48 -7.61
CA TYR A 206 -0.93 -12.91 -7.11
C TYR A 206 -1.11 -11.47 -7.57
N ILE A 207 -2.36 -11.11 -7.86
CA ILE A 207 -2.78 -9.71 -8.08
C ILE A 207 -3.82 -9.40 -7.01
N TYR A 208 -3.77 -8.19 -6.43
CA TYR A 208 -4.79 -7.78 -5.47
C TYR A 208 -5.26 -6.34 -5.69
N GLY A 209 -6.52 -6.11 -5.36
CA GLY A 209 -7.16 -4.80 -5.45
C GLY A 209 -8.61 -4.87 -4.97
N ASN A 210 -9.28 -3.72 -4.95
CA ASN A 210 -10.73 -3.66 -4.74
C ASN A 210 -11.48 -4.00 -6.04
N GLU A 211 -12.82 -4.03 -5.98
CA GLU A 211 -13.67 -4.39 -7.14
C GLU A 211 -13.45 -3.45 -8.33
N ASP A 212 -13.38 -2.14 -8.09
CA ASP A 212 -13.19 -1.14 -9.14
C ASP A 212 -11.80 -1.27 -9.77
N GLU A 213 -10.75 -1.46 -8.96
CA GLU A 213 -9.38 -1.68 -9.41
C GLU A 213 -9.26 -2.94 -10.26
N VAL A 214 -9.81 -4.06 -9.79
CA VAL A 214 -9.78 -5.34 -10.52
C VAL A 214 -10.60 -5.26 -11.79
N SER A 215 -11.76 -4.60 -11.76
CA SER A 215 -12.60 -4.39 -12.93
C SER A 215 -11.89 -3.55 -13.98
N GLU A 216 -11.29 -2.42 -13.60
CA GLU A 216 -10.55 -1.56 -14.55
C GLU A 216 -9.32 -2.28 -15.12
N LEU A 217 -8.60 -3.06 -14.30
CA LEU A 217 -7.48 -3.85 -14.79
C LEU A 217 -7.93 -4.88 -15.83
N LYS A 218 -9.03 -5.60 -15.59
CA LYS A 218 -9.62 -6.57 -16.53
C LYS A 218 -10.15 -5.91 -17.81
N ASN A 219 -10.62 -4.68 -17.73
CA ASN A 219 -11.05 -3.92 -18.91
C ASN A 219 -9.88 -3.57 -19.85
N LYS A 220 -8.68 -3.39 -19.30
CA LYS A 220 -7.48 -2.99 -20.06
C LYS A 220 -6.58 -4.16 -20.46
N PHE A 221 -6.59 -5.24 -19.68
CA PHE A 221 -5.66 -6.36 -19.84
C PHE A 221 -6.38 -7.71 -19.77
N THR A 222 -5.88 -8.68 -20.54
CA THR A 222 -6.28 -10.08 -20.38
C THR A 222 -5.51 -10.67 -19.20
N LEU A 223 -6.21 -11.04 -18.13
CA LEU A 223 -5.63 -11.61 -16.92
C LEU A 223 -5.84 -13.11 -16.88
N LYS A 224 -4.92 -13.80 -16.24
CA LYS A 224 -5.13 -15.17 -15.76
C LYS A 224 -5.87 -15.05 -14.42
N ASP A 225 -7.06 -15.63 -14.32
CA ASP A 225 -7.97 -15.40 -13.18
C ASP A 225 -7.64 -16.21 -11.92
N GLU A 226 -6.66 -17.13 -11.98
CA GLU A 226 -6.45 -18.12 -10.94
C GLU A 226 -5.95 -17.56 -9.60
N LYS A 227 -5.37 -16.34 -9.59
CA LYS A 227 -4.66 -15.80 -8.41
C LYS A 227 -5.02 -14.33 -8.10
N ILE A 228 -6.28 -13.96 -8.31
CA ILE A 228 -6.75 -12.58 -8.04
C ILE A 228 -7.45 -12.53 -6.69
N ILE A 229 -6.95 -11.68 -5.80
CA ILE A 229 -7.58 -11.37 -4.50
C ILE A 229 -8.33 -10.05 -4.67
N THR A 230 -9.66 -10.08 -4.46
CA THR A 230 -10.51 -8.90 -4.56
C THR A 230 -11.08 -8.55 -3.19
N THR A 231 -10.81 -7.35 -2.71
CA THR A 231 -11.47 -6.82 -1.51
C THR A 231 -12.84 -6.26 -1.88
N LEU A 232 -13.88 -6.61 -1.09
CA LEU A 232 -15.28 -6.32 -1.35
C LEU A 232 -15.86 -5.35 -0.28
N GLY A 233 -15.03 -4.54 0.34
CA GLY A 233 -15.42 -3.62 1.39
C GLY A 233 -16.14 -4.33 2.55
N ALA A 234 -17.36 -3.89 2.87
CA ALA A 234 -18.18 -4.47 3.94
C ALA A 234 -18.63 -5.93 3.65
N GLU A 235 -18.54 -6.40 2.41
CA GLU A 235 -18.88 -7.77 2.05
C GLU A 235 -17.73 -8.78 2.27
N GLY A 236 -16.51 -8.30 2.61
CA GLY A 236 -15.36 -9.14 2.88
C GLY A 236 -14.37 -9.22 1.72
N ALA A 237 -14.02 -10.41 1.26
CA ALA A 237 -13.07 -10.59 0.16
C ALA A 237 -13.32 -11.90 -0.60
N SER A 238 -12.76 -11.97 -1.80
CA SER A 238 -12.75 -13.18 -2.62
C SER A 238 -11.37 -13.45 -3.19
N ILE A 239 -11.11 -14.73 -3.52
CA ILE A 239 -9.95 -15.12 -4.30
C ILE A 239 -10.42 -16.01 -5.45
N SER A 240 -9.92 -15.76 -6.66
CA SER A 240 -10.35 -16.46 -7.87
C SER A 240 -9.97 -17.93 -7.87
N ILE A 241 -8.82 -18.28 -7.30
CA ILE A 241 -8.44 -19.70 -7.14
C ILE A 241 -9.40 -20.40 -6.18
N GLY A 242 -10.03 -21.48 -6.67
CA GLY A 242 -11.05 -22.21 -5.90
C GLY A 242 -12.38 -21.48 -5.78
N ASN A 243 -12.55 -20.30 -6.40
CA ASN A 243 -13.76 -19.49 -6.32
C ASN A 243 -14.25 -19.25 -4.87
N ILE A 244 -13.32 -18.84 -4.00
CA ILE A 244 -13.57 -18.66 -2.57
C ILE A 244 -14.03 -17.23 -2.32
N LYS A 245 -15.13 -17.07 -1.55
CA LYS A 245 -15.58 -15.80 -0.98
C LYS A 245 -15.75 -15.96 0.53
N VAL A 246 -15.29 -15.01 1.31
CA VAL A 246 -15.46 -14.93 2.75
C VAL A 246 -16.09 -13.58 3.14
N ASN A 247 -16.92 -13.57 4.17
CA ASN A 247 -17.67 -12.39 4.56
C ASN A 247 -16.98 -11.64 5.71
N ALA A 248 -17.04 -10.32 5.68
CA ALA A 248 -16.64 -9.50 6.82
C ALA A 248 -17.74 -9.44 7.88
N LYS A 249 -17.34 -9.20 9.13
CA LYS A 249 -18.29 -8.89 10.21
C LYS A 249 -18.75 -7.44 10.05
N ALA A 250 -20.06 -7.21 10.24
CA ALA A 250 -20.63 -5.87 10.21
C ALA A 250 -20.07 -5.01 11.36
N ILE A 251 -19.52 -3.85 11.00
CA ILE A 251 -19.01 -2.85 11.95
C ILE A 251 -19.40 -1.44 11.49
N SER A 252 -19.27 -0.46 12.40
CA SER A 252 -19.21 0.96 12.02
C SER A 252 -17.74 1.36 11.95
N PRO A 253 -17.16 1.56 10.76
CA PRO A 253 -15.74 1.83 10.63
C PRO A 253 -15.39 3.23 11.13
N VAL A 254 -14.25 3.33 11.82
CA VAL A 254 -13.60 4.62 12.14
C VAL A 254 -12.80 5.10 10.93
N SER A 255 -12.08 4.18 10.28
CA SER A 255 -11.28 4.45 9.07
C SER A 255 -11.16 3.15 8.26
N THR A 256 -11.19 3.26 6.93
CA THR A 256 -10.92 2.12 6.04
C THR A 256 -9.50 2.14 5.48
N ASN A 257 -8.68 3.13 5.87
CA ASN A 257 -7.31 3.26 5.40
C ASN A 257 -6.46 2.06 5.83
N GLY A 258 -5.73 1.46 4.88
CA GLY A 258 -4.86 0.33 5.13
C GLY A 258 -5.54 -1.03 5.33
N ALA A 259 -6.89 -1.11 5.27
CA ALA A 259 -7.62 -2.38 5.43
C ALA A 259 -7.29 -3.40 4.33
N GLY A 260 -7.24 -2.95 3.06
CA GLY A 260 -6.83 -3.78 1.93
C GLY A 260 -5.39 -4.24 2.04
N ASP A 261 -4.49 -3.34 2.44
CA ASP A 261 -3.08 -3.65 2.68
C ASP A 261 -2.93 -4.72 3.77
N ALA A 262 -3.65 -4.53 4.88
CA ALA A 262 -3.65 -5.46 6.01
C ALA A 262 -4.16 -6.85 5.61
N LEU A 263 -5.24 -6.90 4.83
CA LEU A 263 -5.79 -8.16 4.32
C LEU A 263 -4.73 -8.94 3.53
N VAL A 264 -4.09 -8.28 2.58
CA VAL A 264 -3.08 -8.93 1.73
C VAL A 264 -1.88 -9.39 2.55
N GLY A 265 -1.38 -8.55 3.46
CA GLY A 265 -0.27 -8.91 4.33
C GLY A 265 -0.54 -10.17 5.15
N VAL A 266 -1.70 -10.23 5.82
CA VAL A 266 -2.11 -11.40 6.61
C VAL A 266 -2.32 -12.63 5.75
N PHE A 267 -3.00 -12.50 4.60
CA PHE A 267 -3.20 -13.62 3.69
C PHE A 267 -1.86 -14.21 3.24
N MET A 268 -0.90 -13.38 2.81
CA MET A 268 0.42 -13.84 2.38
C MET A 268 1.21 -14.52 3.50
N ALA A 269 1.06 -14.07 4.75
CA ALA A 269 1.71 -14.69 5.90
C ALA A 269 1.16 -16.09 6.23
N LEU A 270 -0.10 -16.35 5.89
CA LEU A 270 -0.84 -17.54 6.34
C LEU A 270 -1.14 -18.58 5.25
N LYS A 271 -1.09 -18.21 3.97
CA LYS A 271 -1.55 -19.05 2.84
C LYS A 271 -0.90 -20.43 2.71
N GLU A 272 0.33 -20.60 3.21
CA GLU A 272 1.04 -21.89 3.18
C GLU A 272 0.74 -22.78 4.38
N LYS A 273 0.18 -22.22 5.45
CA LYS A 273 -0.11 -22.95 6.69
C LYS A 273 -1.59 -23.29 6.86
N ASN A 274 -2.43 -22.62 6.10
CA ASN A 274 -3.88 -22.73 6.18
C ASN A 274 -4.44 -23.02 4.78
N SER A 275 -5.71 -23.47 4.71
CA SER A 275 -6.43 -23.42 3.44
C SER A 275 -6.57 -21.96 2.98
N HIS A 276 -6.69 -21.73 1.66
CA HIS A 276 -6.92 -20.36 1.16
C HIS A 276 -8.17 -19.72 1.78
N GLN A 277 -9.21 -20.52 2.07
CA GLN A 277 -10.43 -20.04 2.71
C GLN A 277 -10.18 -19.57 4.14
N ASP A 278 -9.46 -20.37 4.94
CA ASP A 278 -9.16 -19.99 6.33
C ASP A 278 -8.19 -18.81 6.39
N ALA A 279 -7.15 -18.80 5.56
CA ALA A 279 -6.21 -17.68 5.45
C ALA A 279 -6.93 -16.39 5.06
N LEU A 280 -7.85 -16.44 4.09
CA LEU A 280 -8.61 -15.28 3.65
C LEU A 280 -9.59 -14.81 4.72
N GLN A 281 -10.24 -15.74 5.46
CA GLN A 281 -11.14 -15.37 6.56
C GLN A 281 -10.39 -14.67 7.70
N ILE A 282 -9.22 -15.19 8.10
CA ILE A 282 -8.38 -14.55 9.13
C ILE A 282 -7.93 -13.17 8.65
N ALA A 283 -7.56 -13.03 7.38
CA ALA A 283 -7.16 -11.77 6.78
C ALA A 283 -8.29 -10.73 6.77
N VAL A 284 -9.53 -11.13 6.44
CA VAL A 284 -10.73 -10.28 6.49
C VAL A 284 -11.06 -9.88 7.92
N ASP A 285 -10.98 -10.81 8.88
CA ASP A 285 -11.23 -10.50 10.29
C ASP A 285 -10.21 -9.47 10.80
N TYR A 286 -8.92 -9.60 10.46
CA TYR A 286 -7.90 -8.62 10.83
C TYR A 286 -8.10 -7.26 10.16
N ALA A 287 -8.41 -7.23 8.86
CA ALA A 287 -8.73 -6.00 8.14
C ALA A 287 -9.94 -5.28 8.78
N THR A 288 -10.93 -6.04 9.26
CA THR A 288 -12.07 -5.51 10.02
C THR A 288 -11.64 -4.84 11.32
N GLU A 289 -10.66 -5.39 12.05
CA GLU A 289 -10.10 -4.75 13.25
C GLU A 289 -9.31 -3.46 12.90
N VAL A 290 -8.59 -3.45 11.77
CA VAL A 290 -7.93 -2.22 11.26
C VAL A 290 -8.97 -1.11 11.02
N CYS A 291 -10.14 -1.45 10.50
CA CYS A 291 -11.22 -0.47 10.27
C CYS A 291 -11.77 0.18 11.55
N LYS A 292 -11.52 -0.39 12.73
CA LYS A 292 -12.00 0.15 14.02
C LYS A 292 -11.10 1.20 14.66
N ILE A 293 -9.94 1.45 14.08
CA ILE A 293 -8.94 2.39 14.61
C ILE A 293 -8.68 3.56 13.65
N SER A 294 -8.13 4.65 14.19
CA SER A 294 -7.56 5.71 13.38
C SER A 294 -6.16 5.31 12.90
N GLY A 295 -5.91 5.44 11.58
CA GLY A 295 -4.65 5.06 10.95
C GLY A 295 -4.64 3.63 10.39
N PRO A 296 -3.63 3.31 9.56
CA PRO A 296 -3.64 2.10 8.73
C PRO A 296 -3.10 0.83 9.42
N ARG A 297 -2.63 0.92 10.68
CA ARG A 297 -1.96 -0.19 11.37
C ARG A 297 -2.43 -0.31 12.81
N ILE A 298 -2.69 -1.54 13.24
CA ILE A 298 -2.90 -1.86 14.66
C ILE A 298 -1.55 -1.72 15.37
N LYS A 299 -1.50 -0.85 16.36
CA LYS A 299 -0.30 -0.73 17.21
C LYS A 299 -0.26 -1.95 18.13
N ASN A 300 0.75 -2.79 17.98
CA ASN A 300 1.00 -3.84 18.95
C ASN A 300 1.22 -3.18 20.32
N ALA A 301 0.50 -3.65 21.35
CA ALA A 301 0.78 -3.25 22.72
C ALA A 301 2.22 -3.66 23.05
N THR A 302 3.09 -2.67 23.28
CA THR A 302 4.46 -2.87 23.74
C THR A 302 4.48 -3.32 25.19
#